data_a8386877ac9219c89dbe495c3c699dbd
#
_entry.id   a8386877ac9219c89dbe495c3c699dbd
#
_cell.length_a   1.000
_cell.length_b   1.000
_cell.length_c   1.000
_cell.angle_alpha   90.00
_cell.angle_beta   90.00
_cell.angle_gamma   90.00
#
_symmetry.space_group_name_H-M   'P 1'
#
loop_
_entity.id
_entity.type
_entity.pdbx_description
1 polymer ?
#
loop_
_entity_poly.entity_id
_entity_poly.type
_entity_poly.pdbx_seq_one_letter_code
_entity_poly.pdbx_strand_id
1 'polypeptide(L)'
;MEETVKYSILLELYGGLLTEKQYELLDDYYNKDLGLSEMAENLGITRQAVRDNLKKGENNLLELEEKLHLMQKINKIDDLEIDKKIKEKIRKILI
;
A
#
# COMPACT_ATOMS: atom_id res chain seq x y z
N MET A 1 -12.52 -2.94 -5.80
CA MET A 1 -11.13 -2.44 -5.93
C MET A 1 -10.20 -3.62 -6.07
N GLU A 2 -9.35 -3.61 -7.07
CA GLU A 2 -8.37 -4.67 -7.25
C GLU A 2 -7.36 -4.68 -6.10
N GLU A 3 -6.87 -5.85 -5.73
CA GLU A 3 -5.93 -5.96 -4.62
C GLU A 3 -4.65 -5.15 -4.83
N THR A 4 -4.11 -5.15 -6.04
CA THR A 4 -2.91 -4.38 -6.37
C THR A 4 -3.12 -2.89 -6.10
N VAL A 5 -4.25 -2.34 -6.54
CA VAL A 5 -4.61 -0.93 -6.32
C VAL A 5 -4.83 -0.67 -4.83
N LYS A 6 -5.52 -1.57 -4.15
CA LYS A 6 -5.79 -1.46 -2.71
C LYS A 6 -4.50 -1.35 -1.91
N TYR A 7 -3.56 -2.27 -2.11
CA TYR A 7 -2.30 -2.26 -1.36
C TYR A 7 -1.38 -1.12 -1.76
N SER A 8 -1.43 -0.69 -3.01
CA SER A 8 -0.69 0.50 -3.45
C SER A 8 -1.18 1.76 -2.69
N ILE A 9 -2.49 1.92 -2.54
CA ILE A 9 -3.08 3.02 -1.78
C ILE A 9 -2.72 2.92 -0.29
N LEU A 10 -2.86 1.74 0.30
CA LEU A 10 -2.53 1.53 1.70
C LEU A 10 -1.05 1.82 1.96
N LEU A 11 -0.18 1.45 1.04
CA LEU A 11 1.26 1.72 1.15
C LEU A 11 1.55 3.23 1.07
N GLU A 12 0.85 3.95 0.22
CA GLU A 12 0.96 5.41 0.13
C GLU A 12 0.55 6.07 1.45
N LEU A 13 -0.55 5.61 2.05
CA LEU A 13 -1.09 6.18 3.27
C LEU A 13 -0.28 5.82 4.52
N TYR A 14 0.11 4.58 4.63
CA TYR A 14 0.68 4.03 5.87
C TYR A 14 2.13 3.57 5.77
N GLY A 15 2.72 3.66 4.58
CA GLY A 15 4.07 3.14 4.34
C GLY A 15 5.14 3.68 5.28
N GLY A 16 5.01 4.94 5.70
CA GLY A 16 5.92 5.56 6.65
C GLY A 16 5.90 4.93 8.05
N LEU A 17 4.89 4.10 8.35
CA LEU A 17 4.77 3.40 9.64
C LEU A 17 5.30 1.97 9.57
N LEU A 18 5.70 1.51 8.40
CA LEU A 18 6.32 0.20 8.21
C LEU A 18 7.83 0.28 8.42
N THR A 19 8.47 -0.88 8.63
CA THR A 19 9.92 -0.94 8.56
C THR A 19 10.37 -0.64 7.13
N GLU A 20 11.59 -0.12 6.98
CA GLU A 20 12.14 0.18 5.66
C GLU A 20 12.14 -1.05 4.75
N LYS A 21 12.49 -2.22 5.28
CA LYS A 21 12.48 -3.48 4.52
C LYS A 21 11.07 -3.88 4.07
N GLN A 22 10.07 -3.75 4.94
CA GLN A 22 8.68 -4.03 4.58
C GLN A 22 8.19 -3.07 3.51
N TYR A 23 8.49 -1.78 3.66
CA TYR A 23 8.13 -0.78 2.68
C TYR A 23 8.72 -1.11 1.30
N GLU A 24 10.03 -1.35 1.22
CA GLU A 24 10.70 -1.67 -0.03
C GLU A 24 10.13 -2.90 -0.71
N LEU A 25 9.86 -3.94 0.07
CA LEU A 25 9.31 -5.19 -0.44
C LEU A 25 7.92 -4.99 -1.05
N LEU A 26 7.05 -4.28 -0.36
CA LEU A 26 5.70 -3.98 -0.83
C LEU A 26 5.73 -3.05 -2.04
N ASP A 27 6.60 -2.06 -2.03
CA ASP A 27 6.78 -1.13 -3.14
C ASP A 27 7.25 -1.87 -4.40
N ASP A 28 8.22 -2.76 -4.27
CA ASP A 28 8.72 -3.57 -5.39
C ASP A 28 7.63 -4.43 -6.00
N TYR A 29 6.81 -5.04 -5.16
CA TYR A 29 5.77 -5.95 -5.61
C TYR A 29 4.56 -5.22 -6.20
N TYR A 30 4.04 -4.22 -5.49
CA TYR A 30 2.79 -3.55 -5.86
C TYR A 30 2.95 -2.36 -6.80
N ASN A 31 4.06 -1.64 -6.72
CA ASN A 31 4.28 -0.44 -7.51
C ASN A 31 5.27 -0.63 -8.66
N LYS A 32 6.27 -1.48 -8.48
CA LYS A 32 7.29 -1.76 -9.50
C LYS A 32 7.03 -3.04 -10.27
N ASP A 33 6.01 -3.77 -9.89
CA ASP A 33 5.57 -4.99 -10.58
C ASP A 33 6.65 -6.08 -10.68
N LEU A 34 7.50 -6.21 -9.68
CA LEU A 34 8.50 -7.26 -9.64
C LEU A 34 7.89 -8.61 -9.28
N GLY A 35 8.37 -9.67 -9.91
CA GLY A 35 7.95 -11.04 -9.58
C GLY A 35 8.62 -11.56 -8.30
N LEU A 36 7.98 -12.53 -7.66
CA LEU A 36 8.49 -13.13 -6.43
C LEU A 36 9.88 -13.75 -6.62
N SER A 37 10.11 -14.42 -7.74
CA SER A 37 11.42 -15.02 -8.04
C SER A 37 12.51 -13.98 -8.20
N GLU A 38 12.21 -12.90 -8.89
CA GLU A 38 13.13 -11.78 -9.08
C GLU A 38 13.49 -11.13 -7.75
N MET A 39 12.49 -10.89 -6.91
CA MET A 39 12.69 -10.33 -5.58
C MET A 39 13.53 -11.26 -4.69
N ALA A 40 13.23 -12.56 -4.73
CA ALA A 40 13.98 -13.56 -3.98
C ALA A 40 15.45 -13.59 -4.40
N GLU A 41 15.72 -13.54 -5.69
CA GLU A 41 17.07 -13.49 -6.25
C GLU A 41 17.80 -12.22 -5.83
N ASN A 42 17.16 -11.07 -5.93
CA ASN A 42 17.73 -9.78 -5.55
C ASN A 42 18.08 -9.70 -4.06
N LEU A 43 17.26 -10.32 -3.21
CA LEU A 43 17.42 -10.28 -1.76
C LEU A 43 18.27 -11.46 -1.22
N GLY A 44 18.56 -12.45 -2.05
CA GLY A 44 19.29 -13.64 -1.61
C GLY A 44 18.50 -14.51 -0.63
N ILE A 45 17.18 -14.54 -0.74
CA ILE A 45 16.29 -15.35 0.10
C ILE A 45 15.39 -16.22 -0.79
N THR A 46 14.62 -17.12 -0.18
CA THR A 46 13.70 -17.98 -0.93
C THR A 46 12.44 -17.23 -1.36
N ARG A 47 11.76 -17.75 -2.39
CA ARG A 47 10.46 -17.22 -2.80
C ARG A 47 9.46 -17.28 -1.65
N GLN A 48 9.48 -18.36 -0.87
CA GLN A 48 8.57 -18.50 0.26
C GLN A 48 8.85 -17.44 1.32
N ALA A 49 10.12 -17.11 1.57
CA ALA A 49 10.47 -16.03 2.50
C ALA A 49 9.97 -14.67 2.00
N VAL A 50 10.08 -14.41 0.69
CA VAL A 50 9.50 -13.18 0.10
C VAL A 50 8.00 -13.14 0.33
N ARG A 51 7.31 -14.23 0.03
CA ARG A 51 5.85 -14.33 0.19
C ARG A 51 5.43 -14.10 1.63
N ASP A 52 6.12 -14.71 2.59
CA ASP A 52 5.82 -14.56 4.02
C ASP A 52 6.03 -13.12 4.48
N ASN A 53 7.09 -12.48 4.03
CA ASN A 53 7.38 -11.08 4.37
C ASN A 53 6.38 -10.11 3.74
N LEU A 54 5.96 -10.36 2.49
CA LEU A 54 4.90 -9.58 1.86
C LEU A 54 3.61 -9.69 2.65
N LYS A 55 3.25 -10.91 3.05
CA LYS A 55 2.01 -11.13 3.81
C LYS A 55 2.03 -10.40 5.16
N LYS A 56 3.17 -10.39 5.85
CA LYS A 56 3.31 -9.63 7.09
C LYS A 56 3.11 -8.13 6.86
N GLY A 57 3.72 -7.58 5.83
CA GLY A 57 3.56 -6.17 5.48
C GLY A 57 2.12 -5.83 5.11
N GLU A 58 1.47 -6.67 4.31
CA GLU A 58 0.07 -6.53 3.95
C GLU A 58 -0.84 -6.53 5.18
N ASN A 59 -0.61 -7.47 6.10
CA ASN A 59 -1.39 -7.55 7.34
C ASN A 59 -1.19 -6.31 8.20
N ASN A 60 0.03 -5.78 8.28
CA ASN A 60 0.30 -4.54 9.02
C ASN A 60 -0.46 -3.35 8.41
N LEU A 61 -0.50 -3.25 7.08
CA LEU A 61 -1.28 -2.21 6.41
C LEU A 61 -2.77 -2.34 6.69
N LEU A 62 -3.30 -3.55 6.65
CA LEU A 62 -4.71 -3.81 6.94
C LEU A 62 -5.08 -3.47 8.38
N GLU A 63 -4.21 -3.78 9.34
CA GLU A 63 -4.42 -3.43 10.74
C GLU A 63 -4.45 -1.92 10.95
N LEU A 64 -3.56 -1.19 10.28
CA LEU A 64 -3.52 0.27 10.36
C LEU A 64 -4.81 0.87 9.77
N GLU A 65 -5.26 0.35 8.64
CA GLU A 65 -6.50 0.80 8.01
C GLU A 65 -7.71 0.51 8.91
N GLU A 66 -7.74 -0.67 9.53
CA GLU A 66 -8.81 -1.03 10.45
C GLU A 66 -8.92 -0.06 11.63
N LYS A 67 -7.77 0.45 12.10
CA LYS A 67 -7.73 1.41 13.20
C LYS A 67 -8.00 2.85 12.77
N LEU A 68 -7.48 3.25 11.63
CA LEU A 68 -7.46 4.67 11.23
C LEU A 68 -8.48 5.02 10.16
N HIS A 69 -8.86 4.08 9.30
CA HIS A 69 -9.87 4.25 8.25
C HIS A 69 -9.59 5.37 7.24
N LEU A 70 -8.31 5.70 6.99
CA LEU A 70 -7.96 6.78 6.05
C LEU A 70 -8.36 6.45 4.61
N MET A 71 -8.14 5.21 4.17
CA MET A 71 -8.54 4.79 2.82
C MET A 71 -10.06 4.86 2.65
N GLN A 72 -10.81 4.42 3.67
CA GLN A 72 -12.26 4.48 3.67
C GLN A 72 -12.75 5.92 3.59
N LYS A 73 -12.12 6.83 4.34
CA LYS A 73 -12.46 8.27 4.33
C LYS A 73 -12.15 8.90 2.98
N ILE A 74 -11.03 8.55 2.37
CA ILE A 74 -10.67 9.04 1.04
C ILE A 74 -11.67 8.56 -0.01
N ASN A 75 -12.08 7.30 0.05
CA ASN A 75 -13.10 6.77 -0.85
C ASN A 75 -14.43 7.51 -0.72
N LYS A 76 -14.81 7.88 0.51
CA LYS A 76 -16.02 8.68 0.73
C LYS A 76 -15.90 10.08 0.14
N ILE A 77 -14.73 10.69 0.20
CA ILE A 77 -14.47 11.99 -0.42
C ILE A 77 -14.59 11.88 -1.94
N ASP A 78 -14.02 10.82 -2.53
CA ASP A 78 -14.10 10.59 -3.96
C ASP A 78 -15.53 10.37 -4.46
N ASP A 79 -16.42 9.88 -3.60
CA ASP A 79 -17.84 9.67 -3.92
C ASP A 79 -18.68 10.95 -3.79
N LEU A 80 -18.13 12.04 -3.27
CA LEU A 80 -18.84 13.30 -3.16
C LEU A 80 -19.04 13.94 -4.54
N GLU A 81 -20.20 14.54 -4.74
CA GLU A 81 -20.51 15.28 -5.97
C GLU A 81 -19.95 16.69 -5.92
N ILE A 82 -18.61 16.79 -5.92
CA ILE A 82 -17.91 18.09 -5.91
C ILE A 82 -16.89 18.11 -7.04
N ASP A 83 -16.40 19.31 -7.34
CA ASP A 83 -15.39 19.52 -8.36
C ASP A 83 -14.17 18.65 -8.15
N LYS A 84 -13.65 18.05 -9.23
CA LYS A 84 -12.49 17.20 -9.21
C LYS A 84 -11.25 17.89 -8.62
N LYS A 85 -11.08 19.19 -8.93
CA LYS A 85 -9.95 19.96 -8.38
C LYS A 85 -10.03 20.10 -6.87
N ILE A 86 -11.24 20.25 -6.33
CA ILE A 86 -11.47 20.32 -4.89
C ILE A 86 -11.13 18.98 -4.24
N LYS A 87 -11.56 17.87 -4.85
CA LYS A 87 -11.21 16.53 -4.37
C LYS A 87 -9.70 16.31 -4.32
N GLU A 88 -8.99 16.71 -5.36
CA GLU A 88 -7.53 16.61 -5.43
C GLU A 88 -6.85 17.43 -4.34
N LYS A 89 -7.35 18.64 -4.07
CA LYS A 89 -6.82 19.49 -2.99
C LYS A 89 -7.02 18.85 -1.63
N ILE A 90 -8.21 18.30 -1.38
CA ILE A 90 -8.51 17.62 -0.12
C ILE A 90 -7.57 16.41 0.06
N ARG A 91 -7.40 15.61 -1.00
CA ARG A 91 -6.51 14.45 -0.97
C ARG A 91 -5.07 14.83 -0.65
N LYS A 92 -4.57 15.90 -1.24
CA LYS A 92 -3.21 16.40 -0.96
C LYS A 92 -3.02 16.86 0.48
N ILE A 93 -4.06 17.38 1.10
CA ILE A 93 -4.00 17.78 2.51
C ILE A 93 -3.91 16.56 3.41
N LEU A 94 -4.60 15.45 3.04
CA LEU A 94 -4.64 14.22 3.84
C LEU A 94 -3.39 13.36 3.66
N ILE A 95 -2.76 13.43 2.53
CA ILE A 95 -1.60 12.65 2.17
C ILE A 95 -0.41 13.57 1.95
#